data_7db450d31c6abf005430a0b322d2cf33
#
_entry.id   7db450d31c6abf005430a0b322d2cf33
#
_cell.length_a   1.000
_cell.length_b   1.000
_cell.length_c   1.000
_cell.angle_alpha   90.00
_cell.angle_beta   90.00
_cell.angle_gamma   90.00
#
_symmetry.space_group_name_H-M   'P 1'
#
loop_
_entity.id
_entity.type
_entity.pdbx_description
1 polymer ?
#
loop_
_entity_poly.entity_id
_entity_poly.type
_entity_poly.pdbx_seq_one_letter_code
_entity_poly.pdbx_strand_id
1 'polypeptide(L)'
;MRKTVAWILTICLTATLLGCGSNRLSVNGINLMDGIHKDNREVIADLSEDSVAVTDFSIRLLRASTRPEENVVLSPLSVLYALSMTANGAEGNTKTQMETVMGLPTETLNPWMYSYLHQFSDDETLHLSNAIWLKEDDGLIVEKDFLQINADYY
;
A
#
# COMPACT_ATOMS: atom_id res chain seq x y z
N MET A 1 55.45 18.93 -2.10
CA MET A 1 54.42 18.64 -3.09
C MET A 1 53.67 17.31 -2.84
N ARG A 2 54.32 16.16 -2.68
CA ARG A 2 53.60 14.85 -2.46
C ARG A 2 52.78 14.81 -1.16
N LYS A 3 53.25 15.43 -0.06
CA LYS A 3 52.56 15.48 1.23
C LYS A 3 51.37 16.43 1.20
N THR A 4 51.44 17.55 0.52
CA THR A 4 50.30 18.49 0.39
C THR A 4 49.20 17.95 -0.48
N VAL A 5 49.49 17.21 -1.54
CA VAL A 5 48.50 16.53 -2.39
C VAL A 5 47.77 15.43 -1.61
N ALA A 6 48.50 14.67 -0.76
CA ALA A 6 47.88 13.64 0.09
C ALA A 6 46.90 14.24 1.11
N TRP A 7 47.23 15.35 1.73
CA TRP A 7 46.34 16.06 2.66
C TRP A 7 45.07 16.58 1.99
N ILE A 8 45.20 17.16 0.77
CA ILE A 8 44.03 17.64 -0.01
C ILE A 8 43.13 16.48 -0.40
N LEU A 9 43.67 15.33 -0.83
CA LEU A 9 42.91 14.15 -1.16
C LEU A 9 42.15 13.55 0.06
N THR A 10 42.80 13.59 1.24
CA THR A 10 42.16 13.11 2.48
C THR A 10 41.01 14.02 2.89
N ILE A 11 41.18 15.34 2.81
CA ILE A 11 40.12 16.30 3.12
C ILE A 11 38.96 16.21 2.14
N CYS A 12 39.21 16.04 0.83
CA CYS A 12 38.14 15.80 -0.15
C CYS A 12 37.39 14.51 0.11
N LEU A 13 38.06 13.42 0.50
CA LEU A 13 37.46 12.14 0.76
C LEU A 13 36.60 12.17 2.04
N THR A 14 37.00 12.92 3.07
CA THR A 14 36.19 13.10 4.29
C THR A 14 35.00 14.02 4.08
N ALA A 15 35.09 15.01 3.21
CA ALA A 15 33.99 15.92 2.88
C ALA A 15 32.83 15.20 2.12
N THR A 16 33.14 14.18 1.33
CA THR A 16 32.10 13.38 0.62
C THR A 16 31.33 12.43 1.53
N LEU A 17 31.86 12.07 2.71
CA LEU A 17 31.18 11.23 3.69
C LEU A 17 30.17 11.99 4.56
N LEU A 18 30.17 13.32 4.55
CA LEU A 18 29.23 14.15 5.31
C LEU A 18 27.98 14.53 4.49
N GLY A 19 27.84 14.03 3.27
CA GLY A 19 26.75 14.39 2.33
C GLY A 19 25.42 13.66 2.54
N CYS A 20 25.30 12.73 3.47
CA CYS A 20 24.01 12.13 3.84
C CYS A 20 23.37 12.85 5.03
N GLY A 21 23.18 14.15 4.91
CA GLY A 21 22.22 14.87 5.74
C GLY A 21 20.81 14.37 5.37
N SER A 22 20.21 13.54 6.22
CA SER A 22 18.80 13.21 6.14
C SER A 22 18.00 14.51 6.33
N ASN A 23 17.71 15.22 5.25
CA ASN A 23 16.60 16.14 5.24
C ASN A 23 15.34 15.29 5.50
N ARG A 24 15.02 15.11 6.77
CA ARG A 24 13.69 14.66 7.16
C ARG A 24 12.74 15.77 6.70
N LEU A 25 12.14 15.58 5.55
CA LEU A 25 10.96 16.33 5.21
C LEU A 25 9.95 16.00 6.32
N SER A 26 9.77 16.91 7.25
CA SER A 26 8.68 16.84 8.22
C SER A 26 7.39 17.02 7.41
N VAL A 27 6.78 15.93 7.03
CA VAL A 27 5.41 15.97 6.51
C VAL A 27 4.53 16.21 7.72
N ASN A 28 4.05 17.44 7.86
CA ASN A 28 3.02 17.78 8.85
C ASN A 28 1.69 17.20 8.33
N GLY A 29 1.49 15.90 8.52
CA GLY A 29 0.22 15.24 8.25
C GLY A 29 -0.60 15.12 9.53
N ILE A 30 -1.91 15.27 9.42
CA ILE A 30 -2.85 14.89 10.48
C ILE A 30 -3.09 13.39 10.36
N ASN A 31 -2.96 12.67 11.48
CA ASN A 31 -3.32 11.26 11.52
C ASN A 31 -4.82 11.12 11.72
N LEU A 32 -5.55 10.78 10.66
CA LEU A 32 -6.99 10.61 10.70
C LEU A 32 -7.42 9.34 11.46
N MET A 33 -6.48 8.43 11.75
CA MET A 33 -6.74 7.19 12.50
C MET A 33 -6.72 7.41 14.02
N ASP A 34 -6.44 8.62 14.50
CA ASP A 34 -6.46 8.89 15.94
C ASP A 34 -7.86 8.67 16.52
N GLY A 35 -7.96 7.76 17.50
CA GLY A 35 -9.23 7.36 18.12
C GLY A 35 -10.01 6.29 17.34
N ILE A 36 -9.50 5.80 16.22
CA ILE A 36 -10.04 4.62 15.53
C ILE A 36 -9.32 3.38 16.10
N HIS A 37 -10.10 2.42 16.55
CA HIS A 37 -9.60 1.16 17.09
C HIS A 37 -9.92 0.03 16.14
N LYS A 38 -8.90 -0.78 15.83
CA LYS A 38 -9.06 -1.97 14.99
C LYS A 38 -9.91 -3.01 15.73
N ASP A 39 -11.03 -3.41 15.15
CA ASP A 39 -11.80 -4.55 15.61
C ASP A 39 -11.21 -5.84 15.06
N ASN A 40 -11.20 -6.89 15.91
CA ASN A 40 -10.82 -8.21 15.45
C ASN A 40 -11.88 -8.77 14.51
N ARG A 41 -11.46 -9.20 13.32
CA ARG A 41 -12.31 -9.84 12.33
C ARG A 41 -12.08 -11.33 12.31
N GLU A 42 -13.09 -12.07 11.89
CA GLU A 42 -12.97 -13.52 11.70
C GLU A 42 -12.04 -13.82 10.52
N VAL A 43 -11.13 -14.77 10.72
CA VAL A 43 -10.21 -15.24 9.68
C VAL A 43 -10.86 -16.38 8.91
N ILE A 44 -10.99 -16.22 7.59
CA ILE A 44 -11.48 -17.25 6.69
C ILE A 44 -10.34 -18.25 6.49
N ALA A 45 -10.58 -19.52 6.87
CA ALA A 45 -9.57 -20.57 6.79
C ALA A 45 -9.31 -21.04 5.34
N ASP A 46 -10.35 -21.05 4.50
CA ASP A 46 -10.25 -21.46 3.10
C ASP A 46 -10.57 -20.28 2.18
N LEU A 47 -9.53 -19.78 1.50
CA LEU A 47 -9.61 -18.67 0.57
C LEU A 47 -9.71 -19.10 -0.90
N SER A 48 -9.85 -20.41 -1.16
CA SER A 48 -9.70 -20.98 -2.51
C SER A 48 -10.75 -20.48 -3.50
N GLU A 49 -12.00 -20.33 -3.06
CA GLU A 49 -13.12 -19.91 -3.91
C GLU A 49 -12.87 -18.53 -4.52
N ASP A 50 -12.57 -17.54 -3.68
CA ASP A 50 -12.38 -16.15 -4.11
C ASP A 50 -11.00 -15.90 -4.72
N SER A 51 -10.03 -16.77 -4.46
CA SER A 51 -8.68 -16.71 -5.05
C SER A 51 -8.67 -16.78 -6.57
N VAL A 52 -9.70 -17.37 -7.17
CA VAL A 52 -9.86 -17.42 -8.63
C VAL A 52 -10.05 -16.00 -9.19
N ALA A 53 -10.90 -15.18 -8.58
CA ALA A 53 -11.15 -13.81 -9.01
C ALA A 53 -9.90 -12.93 -8.80
N VAL A 54 -9.19 -13.10 -7.68
CA VAL A 54 -7.93 -12.40 -7.38
C VAL A 54 -6.85 -12.76 -8.39
N THR A 55 -6.77 -14.03 -8.78
CA THR A 55 -5.84 -14.51 -9.82
C THR A 55 -6.18 -13.92 -11.18
N ASP A 56 -7.47 -13.90 -11.56
CA ASP A 56 -7.92 -13.31 -12.82
C ASP A 56 -7.61 -11.80 -12.88
N PHE A 57 -7.89 -11.06 -11.81
CA PHE A 57 -7.48 -9.67 -11.69
C PHE A 57 -5.97 -9.50 -11.93
N SER A 58 -5.17 -10.34 -11.28
CA SER A 58 -3.70 -10.29 -11.37
C SER A 58 -3.20 -10.51 -12.79
N ILE A 59 -3.79 -11.48 -13.52
CA ILE A 59 -3.44 -11.78 -14.90
C ILE A 59 -3.88 -10.64 -15.83
N ARG A 60 -5.07 -10.10 -15.65
CA ARG A 60 -5.58 -8.96 -16.44
C ARG A 60 -4.70 -7.73 -16.25
N LEU A 61 -4.33 -7.43 -15.01
CA LEU A 61 -3.46 -6.30 -14.68
C LEU A 61 -2.07 -6.47 -15.31
N LEU A 62 -1.46 -7.65 -15.18
CA LEU A 62 -0.16 -7.95 -15.79
C LEU A 62 -0.22 -7.75 -17.31
N ARG A 63 -1.23 -8.33 -17.98
CA ARG A 63 -1.40 -8.18 -19.43
C ARG A 63 -1.57 -6.73 -19.85
N ALA A 64 -2.33 -5.92 -19.10
CA ALA A 64 -2.55 -4.51 -19.39
C ALA A 64 -1.28 -3.65 -19.17
N SER A 65 -0.38 -4.11 -18.31
CA SER A 65 0.86 -3.40 -17.96
C SER A 65 2.06 -3.82 -18.82
N THR A 66 1.97 -4.95 -19.52
CA THR A 66 3.08 -5.47 -20.33
C THR A 66 3.13 -4.76 -21.69
N ARG A 67 4.34 -4.35 -22.10
CA ARG A 67 4.64 -3.80 -23.42
C ARG A 67 5.71 -4.65 -24.11
N PRO A 68 5.69 -4.71 -25.46
CA PRO A 68 6.74 -5.41 -26.19
C PRO A 68 8.12 -4.85 -25.84
N GLU A 69 9.09 -5.74 -25.60
CA GLU A 69 10.51 -5.42 -25.33
C GLU A 69 10.77 -4.63 -24.02
N GLU A 70 9.77 -4.46 -23.15
CA GLU A 70 9.95 -3.83 -21.84
C GLU A 70 9.88 -4.87 -20.71
N ASN A 71 10.76 -4.73 -19.72
CA ASN A 71 10.67 -5.49 -18.50
C ASN A 71 9.65 -4.87 -17.56
N VAL A 72 8.72 -5.68 -17.04
CA VAL A 72 7.69 -5.24 -16.10
C VAL A 72 7.89 -5.97 -14.77
N VAL A 73 7.94 -5.19 -13.69
CA VAL A 73 7.86 -5.69 -12.31
C VAL A 73 6.60 -5.11 -11.70
N LEU A 74 5.69 -5.96 -11.29
CA LEU A 74 4.37 -5.57 -10.78
C LEU A 74 3.99 -6.44 -9.60
N SER A 75 3.38 -5.84 -8.58
CA SER A 75 2.71 -6.54 -7.49
C SER A 75 1.19 -6.37 -7.63
N PRO A 76 0.48 -7.31 -8.27
CA PRO A 76 -0.97 -7.21 -8.41
C PRO A 76 -1.70 -7.15 -7.07
N LEU A 77 -1.19 -7.87 -6.07
CA LEU A 77 -1.75 -7.85 -4.73
C LEU A 77 -1.69 -6.46 -4.10
N SER A 78 -0.57 -5.75 -4.22
CA SER A 78 -0.45 -4.38 -3.69
C SER A 78 -1.42 -3.42 -4.38
N VAL A 79 -1.62 -3.57 -5.69
CA VAL A 79 -2.61 -2.78 -6.44
C VAL A 79 -4.02 -3.10 -5.97
N LEU A 80 -4.33 -4.39 -5.76
CA LEU A 80 -5.64 -4.82 -5.29
C LEU A 80 -5.92 -4.29 -3.88
N TYR A 81 -4.93 -4.30 -2.97
CA TYR A 81 -5.04 -3.67 -1.64
C TYR A 81 -5.39 -2.18 -1.74
N ALA A 82 -4.66 -1.43 -2.55
CA ALA A 82 -4.89 0.00 -2.72
C ALA A 82 -6.29 0.30 -3.28
N LEU A 83 -6.74 -0.48 -4.26
CA LEU A 83 -8.07 -0.35 -4.85
C LEU A 83 -9.17 -0.71 -3.84
N SER A 84 -9.01 -1.80 -3.08
CA SER A 84 -9.99 -2.24 -2.09
C SER A 84 -10.16 -1.21 -0.97
N MET A 85 -9.05 -0.72 -0.41
CA MET A 85 -9.08 0.37 0.57
C MET A 85 -9.81 1.60 0.04
N THR A 86 -9.57 1.96 -1.22
CA THR A 86 -10.23 3.12 -1.86
C THR A 86 -11.71 2.84 -2.14
N ALA A 87 -12.06 1.63 -2.55
CA ALA A 87 -13.43 1.23 -2.85
C ALA A 87 -14.35 1.26 -1.61
N ASN A 88 -13.79 1.12 -0.41
CA ASN A 88 -14.53 1.28 0.84
C ASN A 88 -15.10 2.71 1.03
N GLY A 89 -14.55 3.70 0.34
CA GLY A 89 -15.08 5.08 0.32
C GLY A 89 -15.90 5.41 -0.92
N ALA A 90 -16.09 4.45 -1.83
CA ALA A 90 -16.84 4.67 -3.06
C ALA A 90 -18.32 4.28 -2.89
N GLU A 91 -19.19 4.99 -3.59
CA GLU A 91 -20.63 4.71 -3.63
C GLU A 91 -21.16 4.66 -5.06
N GLY A 92 -22.36 4.08 -5.20
CA GLY A 92 -23.12 4.05 -6.44
C GLY A 92 -22.34 3.46 -7.60
N ASN A 93 -22.33 4.14 -8.73
CA ASN A 93 -21.71 3.66 -9.95
C ASN A 93 -20.19 3.50 -9.83
N THR A 94 -19.52 4.38 -9.07
CA THR A 94 -18.08 4.30 -8.85
C THR A 94 -17.73 3.00 -8.11
N LYS A 95 -18.42 2.66 -7.04
CA LYS A 95 -18.24 1.40 -6.32
C LYS A 95 -18.42 0.20 -7.24
N THR A 96 -19.54 0.16 -7.99
CA THR A 96 -19.84 -0.93 -8.92
C THR A 96 -18.75 -1.12 -9.98
N GLN A 97 -18.22 -0.02 -10.54
CA GLN A 97 -17.13 -0.09 -11.52
C GLN A 97 -15.83 -0.61 -10.90
N MET A 98 -15.48 -0.17 -9.70
CA MET A 98 -14.29 -0.65 -8.98
C MET A 98 -14.39 -2.15 -8.68
N GLU A 99 -15.52 -2.60 -8.16
CA GLU A 99 -15.79 -4.01 -7.87
C GLU A 99 -15.75 -4.88 -9.13
N THR A 100 -16.31 -4.38 -10.24
CA THR A 100 -16.21 -5.06 -11.54
C THR A 100 -14.77 -5.24 -11.99
N VAL A 101 -13.92 -4.23 -11.80
CA VAL A 101 -12.49 -4.31 -12.15
C VAL A 101 -11.76 -5.28 -11.22
N MET A 102 -12.01 -5.23 -9.92
CA MET A 102 -11.40 -6.11 -8.92
C MET A 102 -11.88 -7.56 -9.03
N GLY A 103 -13.10 -7.77 -9.55
CA GLY A 103 -13.71 -9.10 -9.75
C GLY A 103 -14.49 -9.62 -8.56
N LEU A 104 -14.52 -8.90 -7.44
CA LEU A 104 -15.26 -9.24 -6.22
C LEU A 104 -15.86 -7.97 -5.61
N PRO A 105 -17.03 -8.09 -4.96
CA PRO A 105 -17.57 -7.01 -4.15
C PRO A 105 -16.70 -6.75 -2.91
N THR A 106 -16.71 -5.52 -2.41
CA THR A 106 -15.92 -5.13 -1.23
C THR A 106 -16.26 -5.94 0.01
N GLU A 107 -17.51 -6.34 0.16
CA GLU A 107 -18.00 -7.15 1.26
C GLU A 107 -17.35 -8.55 1.31
N THR A 108 -16.94 -9.09 0.17
CA THR A 108 -16.19 -10.35 0.06
C THR A 108 -14.69 -10.09 0.11
N LEU A 109 -14.23 -9.04 -0.58
CA LEU A 109 -12.81 -8.78 -0.75
C LEU A 109 -12.13 -8.33 0.55
N ASN A 110 -12.79 -7.51 1.38
CA ASN A 110 -12.24 -7.07 2.67
C ASN A 110 -11.92 -8.26 3.61
N PRO A 111 -12.85 -9.19 3.90
CA PRO A 111 -12.55 -10.36 4.71
C PRO A 111 -11.48 -11.27 4.08
N TRP A 112 -11.49 -11.41 2.76
CA TRP A 112 -10.47 -12.18 2.03
C TRP A 112 -9.09 -11.59 2.23
N MET A 113 -8.92 -10.25 2.05
CA MET A 113 -7.66 -9.53 2.22
C MET A 113 -7.13 -9.64 3.66
N TYR A 114 -8.01 -9.45 4.63
CA TYR A 114 -7.68 -9.61 6.05
C TYR A 114 -7.15 -11.01 6.34
N SER A 115 -7.87 -12.04 5.87
CA SER A 115 -7.50 -13.44 6.10
C SER A 115 -6.21 -13.82 5.37
N TYR A 116 -5.99 -13.30 4.17
CA TYR A 116 -4.77 -13.51 3.42
C TYR A 116 -3.55 -12.94 4.17
N LEU A 117 -3.65 -11.72 4.72
CA LEU A 117 -2.58 -11.13 5.52
C LEU A 117 -2.29 -11.94 6.79
N HIS A 118 -3.32 -12.48 7.43
CA HIS A 118 -3.18 -13.29 8.64
C HIS A 118 -2.41 -14.59 8.42
N GLN A 119 -2.34 -15.11 7.19
CA GLN A 119 -1.50 -16.28 6.89
C GLN A 119 0.00 -15.99 7.05
N PHE A 120 0.38 -14.72 7.04
CA PHE A 120 1.78 -14.27 7.16
C PHE A 120 2.05 -13.53 8.47
N SER A 121 1.11 -13.50 9.42
CA SER A 121 1.24 -12.74 10.68
C SER A 121 2.43 -13.20 11.52
N ASP A 122 2.80 -14.48 11.44
CA ASP A 122 3.90 -15.09 12.19
C ASP A 122 5.21 -15.14 11.37
N ASP A 123 5.23 -14.60 10.14
CA ASP A 123 6.42 -14.57 9.30
C ASP A 123 7.31 -13.39 9.68
N GLU A 124 8.48 -13.67 10.23
CA GLU A 124 9.46 -12.64 10.63
C GLU A 124 10.10 -11.92 9.43
N THR A 125 9.92 -12.45 8.21
CA THR A 125 10.55 -11.92 7.00
C THR A 125 9.63 -11.05 6.16
N LEU A 126 8.30 -11.16 6.34
CA LEU A 126 7.30 -10.40 5.59
C LEU A 126 6.47 -9.49 6.49
N HIS A 127 6.71 -8.19 6.38
CA HIS A 127 5.90 -7.17 7.03
C HIS A 127 5.14 -6.37 5.97
N LEU A 128 3.83 -6.45 6.00
CA LEU A 128 2.95 -5.71 5.09
C LEU A 128 2.30 -4.56 5.85
N SER A 129 2.38 -3.36 5.28
CA SER A 129 1.69 -2.18 5.80
C SER A 129 1.15 -1.34 4.65
N ASN A 130 -0.03 -0.79 4.85
CA ASN A 130 -0.70 0.03 3.85
C ASN A 130 -1.01 1.40 4.44
N ALA A 131 -1.04 2.43 3.60
CA ALA A 131 -1.42 3.78 4.00
C ALA A 131 -2.17 4.49 2.88
N ILE A 132 -3.16 5.28 3.26
CA ILE A 132 -3.86 6.20 2.36
C ILE A 132 -3.48 7.62 2.73
N TRP A 133 -3.05 8.40 1.73
CA TRP A 133 -2.71 9.81 1.90
C TRP A 133 -3.76 10.64 1.20
N LEU A 134 -4.36 11.55 1.93
CA LEU A 134 -5.36 12.49 1.43
C LEU A 134 -4.75 13.89 1.43
N LYS A 135 -5.04 14.67 0.37
CA LYS A 135 -4.69 16.08 0.36
C LYS A 135 -5.67 16.81 1.27
N GLU A 136 -5.15 17.62 2.19
CA GLU A 136 -5.97 18.52 2.96
C GLU A 136 -6.69 19.52 2.04
N ASP A 137 -7.99 19.58 2.14
CA ASP A 137 -8.86 20.48 1.40
C ASP A 137 -10.04 20.87 2.29
N ASP A 138 -10.40 22.16 2.33
CA ASP A 138 -11.45 22.68 3.19
C ASP A 138 -12.82 22.03 2.97
N GLY A 139 -13.03 21.39 1.82
CA GLY A 139 -14.26 20.66 1.49
C GLY A 139 -14.19 19.16 1.73
N LEU A 140 -13.03 18.61 2.11
CA LEU A 140 -12.86 17.18 2.31
C LEU A 140 -13.34 16.78 3.71
N ILE A 141 -14.39 15.99 3.75
CA ILE A 141 -14.85 15.31 4.96
C ILE A 141 -14.59 13.81 4.79
N VAL A 142 -13.82 13.24 5.70
CA VAL A 142 -13.54 11.80 5.70
C VAL A 142 -14.47 11.14 6.70
N GLU A 143 -15.35 10.27 6.20
CA GLU A 143 -16.33 9.58 7.02
C GLU A 143 -15.67 8.58 7.97
N LYS A 144 -16.20 8.49 9.21
CA LYS A 144 -15.66 7.58 10.22
C LYS A 144 -15.79 6.12 9.83
N ASP A 145 -16.85 5.76 9.14
CA ASP A 145 -17.08 4.39 8.68
C ASP A 145 -16.02 3.96 7.65
N PHE A 146 -15.58 4.89 6.78
CA PHE A 146 -14.46 4.64 5.87
C PHE A 146 -13.15 4.38 6.64
N LEU A 147 -12.86 5.18 7.68
CA LEU A 147 -11.68 4.97 8.51
C LEU A 147 -11.75 3.64 9.26
N GLN A 148 -12.92 3.35 9.86
CA GLN A 148 -13.12 2.13 10.65
C GLN A 148 -12.99 0.88 9.80
N ILE A 149 -13.64 0.79 8.65
CA ILE A 149 -13.56 -0.38 7.77
C ILE A 149 -12.13 -0.62 7.27
N ASN A 150 -11.39 0.45 6.97
CA ASN A 150 -9.99 0.32 6.59
C ASN A 150 -9.10 -0.07 7.78
N ALA A 151 -9.37 0.39 8.99
CA ALA A 151 -8.66 -0.07 10.19
C ALA A 151 -8.86 -1.55 10.46
N ASP A 152 -10.07 -2.06 10.23
CA ASP A 152 -10.47 -3.42 10.57
C ASP A 152 -9.87 -4.46 9.65
N TYR A 153 -9.72 -4.13 8.36
CA TYR A 153 -9.35 -5.10 7.33
C TYR A 153 -7.95 -4.93 6.77
N TYR A 154 -7.30 -3.74 6.96
CA TYR A 154 -6.03 -3.38 6.35
C TYR A 154 -5.04 -2.80 7.37
#